data_7d6248f44ffd44260075f071b59ee92e
#
_entry.id   7d6248f44ffd44260075f071b59ee92e
#
_cell.length_a   1.000
_cell.length_b   1.000
_cell.length_c   1.000
_cell.angle_alpha   90.00
_cell.angle_beta   90.00
_cell.angle_gamma   90.00
#
_symmetry.space_group_name_H-M   'P 1'
#
loop_
_entity.id
_entity.type
_entity.pdbx_description
1 polymer ?
#
loop_
_entity_poly.entity_id
_entity_poly.type
_entity_poly.pdbx_seq_one_letter_code
_entity_poly.pdbx_strand_id
1 'polypeptide(L)'
;MVLTIDIGNTTIGIGGFQGNKLLFIEKISSRRPLSDAGYRKKLNMILNKHGLSAEAFEGSVISSVVPSVTAVFSSALEAFLGQKPLLLTHELDLGYEICTEFPEKVGCDRLADIAGAISRYPLPLITIDLGTATTFNVLDENRRFLGGLILPGVGTAHRALLGKTAQLPKGDIHMPAHTIGANTQECITGGMLLGNACAIDGLIRHIQTELGQKATVVATGGYATTVIPHCETKIHIDQNL
;
A
#
# COMPACT_ATOMS: atom_id res chain seq x y z
N MET A 1 6.19 -22.10 -5.25
CA MET A 1 5.44 -20.91 -4.78
C MET A 1 6.42 -19.75 -4.53
N VAL A 2 5.94 -18.49 -4.50
CA VAL A 2 6.75 -17.31 -4.19
C VAL A 2 6.27 -16.67 -2.90
N LEU A 3 7.19 -16.30 -2.01
CA LEU A 3 6.91 -15.56 -0.79
C LEU A 3 7.15 -14.06 -1.03
N THR A 4 6.12 -13.24 -0.82
CA THR A 4 6.21 -11.79 -1.02
C THR A 4 6.23 -11.06 0.33
N ILE A 5 7.11 -10.09 0.45
CA ILE A 5 7.29 -9.30 1.67
C ILE A 5 7.18 -7.83 1.31
N ASP A 6 6.24 -7.13 1.92
CA ASP A 6 6.13 -5.68 1.82
C ASP A 6 6.45 -5.03 3.18
N ILE A 7 7.56 -4.29 3.26
CA ILE A 7 8.05 -3.67 4.49
C ILE A 7 7.75 -2.17 4.46
N GLY A 8 6.59 -1.81 5.00
CA GLY A 8 6.19 -0.42 5.21
C GLY A 8 6.61 0.12 6.58
N ASN A 9 6.44 1.44 6.76
CA ASN A 9 6.79 2.15 8.01
C ASN A 9 5.98 1.68 9.24
N THR A 10 4.84 1.05 9.05
CA THR A 10 3.93 0.66 10.14
C THR A 10 3.75 -0.86 10.22
N THR A 11 3.71 -1.52 9.08
CA THR A 11 3.40 -2.95 8.94
C THR A 11 4.35 -3.62 7.95
N ILE A 12 4.57 -4.91 8.16
CA ILE A 12 5.19 -5.82 7.20
C ILE A 12 4.09 -6.76 6.74
N GLY A 13 3.76 -6.72 5.44
CA GLY A 13 2.90 -7.67 4.76
C GLY A 13 3.71 -8.90 4.35
N ILE A 14 3.16 -10.10 4.56
CA ILE A 14 3.78 -11.37 4.18
C ILE A 14 2.73 -12.17 3.41
N GLY A 15 2.95 -12.37 2.12
CA GLY A 15 2.02 -13.06 1.22
C GLY A 15 2.64 -14.30 0.60
N GLY A 16 1.86 -15.35 0.40
CA GLY A 16 2.26 -16.53 -0.35
C GLY A 16 1.49 -16.65 -1.65
N PHE A 17 2.19 -16.79 -2.77
CA PHE A 17 1.60 -16.93 -4.10
C PHE A 17 1.94 -18.26 -4.75
N GLN A 18 0.95 -18.86 -5.42
CA GLN A 18 1.14 -19.97 -6.33
C GLN A 18 0.70 -19.54 -7.74
N GLY A 19 1.66 -19.28 -8.60
CA GLY A 19 1.40 -18.53 -9.82
C GLY A 19 0.77 -17.17 -9.48
N ASN A 20 -0.38 -16.85 -10.09
CA ASN A 20 -1.12 -15.61 -9.82
C ASN A 20 -2.13 -15.71 -8.67
N LYS A 21 -2.21 -16.85 -7.99
CA LYS A 21 -3.17 -17.06 -6.90
C LYS A 21 -2.54 -16.71 -5.57
N LEU A 22 -3.09 -15.73 -4.88
CA LEU A 22 -2.78 -15.44 -3.47
C LEU A 22 -3.36 -16.57 -2.60
N LEU A 23 -2.50 -17.22 -1.81
CA LEU A 23 -2.88 -18.31 -0.91
C LEU A 23 -3.17 -17.78 0.50
N PHE A 24 -2.34 -16.87 0.97
CA PHE A 24 -2.50 -16.21 2.26
C PHE A 24 -1.83 -14.83 2.24
N ILE A 25 -2.29 -13.97 3.16
CA ILE A 25 -1.63 -12.74 3.54
C ILE A 25 -1.68 -12.59 5.06
N GLU A 26 -0.54 -12.27 5.66
CA GLU A 26 -0.39 -11.99 7.08
C GLU A 26 0.29 -10.64 7.27
N LYS A 27 -0.05 -9.95 8.36
CA LYS A 27 0.54 -8.64 8.68
C LYS A 27 1.17 -8.68 10.06
N ILE A 28 2.39 -8.16 10.18
CA ILE A 28 3.07 -7.94 11.46
C ILE A 28 3.51 -6.48 11.57
N SER A 29 3.78 -6.01 12.78
CA SER A 29 4.21 -4.63 12.99
C SER A 29 5.67 -4.43 12.59
N SER A 30 5.98 -3.38 11.83
CA SER A 30 7.34 -2.90 11.58
C SER A 30 7.87 -1.94 12.64
N ARG A 31 7.00 -1.40 13.50
CA ARG A 31 7.36 -0.41 14.53
C ARG A 31 8.28 -0.95 15.63
N ARG A 32 8.29 -2.26 15.82
CA ARG A 32 9.17 -2.96 16.75
C ARG A 32 9.92 -4.03 16.00
N PRO A 33 11.04 -3.68 15.35
CA PRO A 33 11.83 -4.63 14.57
C PRO A 33 12.25 -5.81 15.43
N LEU A 34 12.20 -6.99 14.87
CA LEU A 34 12.67 -8.22 15.50
C LEU A 34 14.13 -8.47 15.11
N SER A 35 14.82 -9.32 15.88
CA SER A 35 16.09 -9.89 15.47
C SER A 35 15.90 -10.88 14.31
N ASP A 36 16.99 -11.26 13.65
CA ASP A 36 16.99 -12.32 12.62
C ASP A 36 16.25 -13.58 13.10
N ALA A 37 16.65 -14.12 14.25
CA ALA A 37 15.99 -15.29 14.85
C ALA A 37 14.51 -15.05 15.14
N GLY A 38 14.14 -13.80 15.53
CA GLY A 38 12.74 -13.41 15.76
C GLY A 38 11.91 -13.45 14.48
N TYR A 39 12.44 -12.93 13.38
CA TYR A 39 11.77 -13.00 12.07
C TYR A 39 11.66 -14.43 11.56
N ARG A 40 12.71 -15.25 11.66
CA ARG A 40 12.64 -16.68 11.28
C ARG A 40 11.57 -17.44 12.08
N LYS A 41 11.51 -17.23 13.41
CA LYS A 41 10.46 -17.82 14.24
C LYS A 41 9.07 -17.36 13.78
N LYS A 42 8.91 -16.08 13.45
CA LYS A 42 7.62 -15.53 12.99
C LYS A 42 7.21 -16.08 11.64
N LEU A 43 8.14 -16.20 10.69
CA LEU A 43 7.91 -16.82 9.38
C LEU A 43 7.46 -18.28 9.54
N ASN A 44 8.17 -19.06 10.35
CA ASN A 44 7.80 -20.44 10.61
C ASN A 44 6.39 -20.56 11.22
N MET A 45 6.04 -19.69 12.18
CA MET A 45 4.68 -19.66 12.74
C MET A 45 3.60 -19.34 11.71
N ILE A 46 3.88 -18.39 10.81
CA ILE A 46 2.97 -18.00 9.72
C ILE A 46 2.78 -19.17 8.76
N LEU A 47 3.87 -19.76 8.26
CA LEU A 47 3.76 -20.88 7.30
C LEU A 47 3.05 -22.08 7.91
N ASN A 48 3.37 -22.46 9.14
CA ASN A 48 2.72 -23.55 9.85
C ASN A 48 1.20 -23.33 10.03
N LYS A 49 0.78 -22.07 10.30
CA LYS A 49 -0.64 -21.70 10.39
C LYS A 49 -1.40 -22.00 9.08
N HIS A 50 -0.71 -21.92 7.95
CA HIS A 50 -1.27 -22.17 6.62
C HIS A 50 -0.95 -23.59 6.08
N GLY A 51 -0.37 -24.47 6.91
CA GLY A 51 0.00 -25.83 6.52
C GLY A 51 1.12 -25.91 5.50
N LEU A 52 2.00 -24.88 5.48
CA LEU A 52 3.10 -24.74 4.54
C LEU A 52 4.45 -24.85 5.27
N SER A 53 5.49 -25.19 4.51
CA SER A 53 6.88 -25.21 4.98
C SER A 53 7.76 -24.36 4.05
N ALA A 54 9.01 -24.09 4.47
CA ALA A 54 9.95 -23.27 3.70
C ALA A 54 10.25 -23.88 2.31
N GLU A 55 10.32 -25.20 2.22
CA GLU A 55 10.62 -25.95 1.00
C GLU A 55 9.55 -25.81 -0.09
N ALA A 56 8.35 -25.34 0.27
CA ALA A 56 7.29 -25.08 -0.69
C ALA A 56 7.55 -23.82 -1.54
N PHE A 57 8.52 -22.99 -1.14
CA PHE A 57 8.83 -21.72 -1.81
C PHE A 57 10.10 -21.83 -2.65
N GLU A 58 9.99 -21.55 -3.93
CA GLU A 58 11.08 -21.49 -4.91
C GLU A 58 11.80 -20.13 -4.94
N GLY A 59 11.29 -19.13 -4.22
CA GLY A 59 11.88 -17.82 -4.12
C GLY A 59 11.06 -16.85 -3.27
N SER A 60 11.64 -15.68 -3.06
CA SER A 60 10.99 -14.59 -2.34
C SER A 60 11.36 -13.24 -2.92
N VAL A 61 10.45 -12.27 -2.77
CA VAL A 61 10.67 -10.87 -3.15
C VAL A 61 10.35 -9.95 -1.98
N ILE A 62 11.17 -8.93 -1.80
CA ILE A 62 10.99 -7.89 -0.78
C ILE A 62 10.78 -6.54 -1.48
N SER A 63 9.62 -5.91 -1.26
CA SER A 63 9.41 -4.47 -1.40
C SER A 63 9.66 -3.81 -0.04
N SER A 64 10.43 -2.73 0.02
CA SER A 64 10.68 -2.07 1.29
C SER A 64 11.01 -0.61 1.18
N VAL A 65 10.45 0.16 2.12
CA VAL A 65 10.77 1.59 2.35
C VAL A 65 11.45 1.81 3.71
N VAL A 66 11.92 0.74 4.38
CA VAL A 66 12.55 0.80 5.71
C VAL A 66 13.90 0.05 5.70
N PRO A 67 15.00 0.71 5.26
CA PRO A 67 16.30 0.05 5.07
C PRO A 67 16.83 -0.75 6.27
N SER A 68 16.66 -0.23 7.49
CA SER A 68 17.11 -0.88 8.71
C SER A 68 16.42 -2.22 8.99
N VAL A 69 15.14 -2.33 8.65
CA VAL A 69 14.36 -3.57 8.77
C VAL A 69 14.69 -4.50 7.62
N THR A 70 14.87 -3.96 6.41
CA THR A 70 15.18 -4.73 5.19
C THR A 70 16.40 -5.59 5.36
N ALA A 71 17.51 -5.05 5.88
CA ALA A 71 18.76 -5.77 6.04
C ALA A 71 18.59 -7.01 6.93
N VAL A 72 17.95 -6.84 8.10
CA VAL A 72 17.73 -7.93 9.07
C VAL A 72 16.72 -8.95 8.54
N PHE A 73 15.64 -8.47 7.90
CA PHE A 73 14.60 -9.35 7.36
C PHE A 73 15.12 -10.16 6.17
N SER A 74 15.92 -9.54 5.29
CA SER A 74 16.56 -10.21 4.15
C SER A 74 17.47 -11.34 4.60
N SER A 75 18.35 -11.09 5.61
CA SER A 75 19.20 -12.13 6.21
C SER A 75 18.37 -13.26 6.81
N ALA A 76 17.34 -12.93 7.57
CA ALA A 76 16.44 -13.92 8.18
C ALA A 76 15.73 -14.77 7.13
N LEU A 77 15.31 -14.16 6.02
CA LEU A 77 14.58 -14.83 4.95
C LEU A 77 15.53 -15.73 4.14
N GLU A 78 16.75 -15.27 3.85
CA GLU A 78 17.80 -16.07 3.20
C GLU A 78 18.14 -17.32 4.03
N ALA A 79 18.37 -17.14 5.34
CA ALA A 79 18.63 -18.27 6.23
C ALA A 79 17.42 -19.22 6.39
N PHE A 80 16.19 -18.70 6.22
CA PHE A 80 14.97 -19.48 6.36
C PHE A 80 14.62 -20.28 5.10
N LEU A 81 14.81 -19.68 3.90
CA LEU A 81 14.48 -20.32 2.62
C LEU A 81 15.69 -20.98 1.95
N GLY A 82 16.92 -20.75 2.44
CA GLY A 82 18.14 -21.24 1.83
C GLY A 82 18.54 -20.51 0.53
N GLN A 83 17.89 -19.38 0.22
CA GLN A 83 18.18 -18.58 -0.98
C GLN A 83 17.92 -17.10 -0.73
N LYS A 84 18.73 -16.26 -1.39
CA LYS A 84 18.67 -14.82 -1.25
C LYS A 84 17.37 -14.27 -1.85
N PRO A 85 16.64 -13.40 -1.11
CA PRO A 85 15.45 -12.75 -1.65
C PRO A 85 15.81 -11.77 -2.76
N LEU A 86 14.93 -11.63 -3.75
CA LEU A 86 14.98 -10.55 -4.72
C LEU A 86 14.51 -9.26 -4.03
N LEU A 87 15.31 -8.21 -4.09
CA LEU A 87 14.89 -6.88 -3.63
C LEU A 87 14.26 -6.13 -4.79
N LEU A 88 13.05 -5.63 -4.58
CA LEU A 88 12.38 -4.79 -5.57
C LEU A 88 13.09 -3.44 -5.67
N THR A 89 13.56 -3.10 -6.87
CA THR A 89 14.22 -1.83 -7.19
C THR A 89 13.73 -1.30 -8.52
N HIS A 90 14.00 -0.02 -8.79
CA HIS A 90 13.70 0.62 -10.07
C HIS A 90 14.49 0.06 -11.27
N GLU A 91 15.55 -0.71 -11.01
CA GLU A 91 16.41 -1.32 -12.05
C GLU A 91 15.83 -2.63 -12.61
N LEU A 92 14.81 -3.20 -11.94
CA LEU A 92 14.17 -4.43 -12.40
C LEU A 92 13.21 -4.13 -13.56
N ASP A 93 13.09 -5.08 -14.48
CA ASP A 93 12.00 -5.06 -15.45
C ASP A 93 10.69 -5.37 -14.75
N LEU A 94 9.89 -4.33 -14.52
CA LEU A 94 8.59 -4.41 -13.85
C LEU A 94 7.42 -4.46 -14.85
N GLY A 95 7.71 -4.54 -16.15
CA GLY A 95 6.70 -4.56 -17.22
C GLY A 95 6.14 -3.18 -17.56
N TYR A 96 6.79 -2.11 -17.10
CA TYR A 96 6.48 -0.72 -17.42
C TYR A 96 7.73 0.17 -17.34
N GLU A 97 7.73 1.30 -18.02
CA GLU A 97 8.82 2.28 -18.01
C GLU A 97 8.61 3.30 -16.89
N ILE A 98 9.67 3.63 -16.14
CA ILE A 98 9.64 4.67 -15.11
C ILE A 98 10.12 5.98 -15.72
N CYS A 99 9.20 6.94 -15.92
CA CYS A 99 9.45 8.24 -16.57
C CYS A 99 9.52 9.41 -15.55
N THR A 100 9.81 9.12 -14.29
CA THR A 100 10.02 10.16 -13.29
C THR A 100 11.42 10.76 -13.39
N GLU A 101 11.59 12.00 -12.92
CA GLU A 101 12.88 12.71 -12.96
C GLU A 101 14.00 11.96 -12.22
N PHE A 102 13.64 11.26 -11.11
CA PHE A 102 14.56 10.50 -10.26
C PHE A 102 13.98 9.10 -9.99
N PRO A 103 14.14 8.14 -10.92
CA PRO A 103 13.61 6.78 -10.76
C PRO A 103 14.09 6.08 -9.48
N GLU A 104 15.34 6.32 -9.08
CA GLU A 104 15.95 5.75 -7.87
C GLU A 104 15.35 6.26 -6.54
N LYS A 105 14.58 7.35 -6.59
CA LYS A 105 13.87 7.92 -5.43
C LYS A 105 12.42 7.47 -5.32
N VAL A 106 11.93 6.72 -6.29
CA VAL A 106 10.56 6.16 -6.21
C VAL A 106 10.53 5.07 -5.15
N GLY A 107 9.60 5.17 -4.21
CA GLY A 107 9.39 4.15 -3.18
C GLY A 107 9.03 2.79 -3.79
N CYS A 108 9.64 1.73 -3.27
CA CYS A 108 9.40 0.36 -3.77
C CYS A 108 7.94 -0.09 -3.59
N ASP A 109 7.25 0.38 -2.57
CA ASP A 109 5.81 0.20 -2.36
C ASP A 109 5.00 0.69 -3.57
N ARG A 110 5.30 1.89 -4.07
CA ARG A 110 4.66 2.44 -5.27
C ARG A 110 4.97 1.62 -6.52
N LEU A 111 6.20 1.14 -6.66
CA LEU A 111 6.59 0.26 -7.77
C LEU A 111 5.83 -1.07 -7.72
N ALA A 112 5.64 -1.63 -6.53
CA ALA A 112 4.87 -2.86 -6.32
C ALA A 112 3.39 -2.68 -6.69
N ASP A 113 2.75 -1.61 -6.20
CA ASP A 113 1.35 -1.28 -6.52
C ASP A 113 1.12 -1.18 -8.03
N ILE A 114 2.03 -0.50 -8.73
CA ILE A 114 1.96 -0.36 -10.18
C ILE A 114 2.07 -1.72 -10.87
N ALA A 115 3.08 -2.53 -10.51
CA ALA A 115 3.28 -3.85 -11.10
C ALA A 115 2.08 -4.78 -10.86
N GLY A 116 1.50 -4.72 -9.66
CA GLY A 116 0.28 -5.45 -9.33
C GLY A 116 -0.92 -5.01 -10.16
N ALA A 117 -1.11 -3.69 -10.30
CA ALA A 117 -2.25 -3.12 -11.01
C ALA A 117 -2.20 -3.36 -12.52
N ILE A 118 -1.04 -3.16 -13.15
CA ILE A 118 -0.88 -3.28 -14.62
C ILE A 118 -1.13 -4.71 -15.13
N SER A 119 -0.97 -5.71 -14.25
CA SER A 119 -1.24 -7.10 -14.57
C SER A 119 -2.74 -7.45 -14.59
N ARG A 120 -3.59 -6.59 -14.00
CA ARG A 120 -5.00 -6.89 -13.72
C ARG A 120 -5.99 -5.88 -14.28
N TYR A 121 -5.54 -4.65 -14.53
CA TYR A 121 -6.43 -3.55 -14.92
C TYR A 121 -5.99 -2.89 -16.22
N PRO A 122 -6.95 -2.38 -17.04
CA PRO A 122 -6.64 -1.72 -18.30
C PRO A 122 -6.01 -0.33 -18.07
N LEU A 123 -5.16 0.05 -19.03
CA LEU A 123 -4.52 1.36 -19.11
C LEU A 123 -5.40 2.37 -19.88
N PRO A 124 -5.20 3.68 -19.68
CA PRO A 124 -4.33 4.28 -18.66
C PRO A 124 -4.87 4.02 -17.26
N LEU A 125 -3.99 4.09 -16.23
CA LEU A 125 -4.28 3.60 -14.89
C LEU A 125 -3.85 4.61 -13.82
N ILE A 126 -4.69 4.77 -12.80
CA ILE A 126 -4.37 5.48 -11.57
C ILE A 126 -4.47 4.49 -10.42
N THR A 127 -3.38 4.22 -9.71
CA THR A 127 -3.45 3.47 -8.45
C THR A 127 -3.46 4.44 -7.27
N ILE A 128 -4.22 4.11 -6.23
CA ILE A 128 -4.33 4.92 -5.00
C ILE A 128 -4.10 3.99 -3.81
N ASP A 129 -3.00 4.16 -3.08
CA ASP A 129 -2.82 3.48 -1.78
C ASP A 129 -3.24 4.42 -0.65
N LEU A 130 -4.23 4.00 0.15
CA LEU A 130 -4.72 4.72 1.33
C LEU A 130 -4.08 4.12 2.60
N GLY A 131 -2.79 4.27 2.73
CA GLY A 131 -1.95 3.77 3.82
C GLY A 131 -1.55 4.84 4.85
N THR A 132 -0.28 4.81 5.25
CA THR A 132 0.35 5.83 6.11
C THR A 132 0.38 7.19 5.41
N ALA A 133 0.68 7.21 4.13
CA ALA A 133 0.38 8.29 3.19
C ALA A 133 -0.80 7.85 2.30
N THR A 134 -1.44 8.78 1.60
CA THR A 134 -2.29 8.48 0.45
C THR A 134 -1.48 8.80 -0.80
N THR A 135 -1.11 7.77 -1.56
CA THR A 135 -0.27 7.91 -2.76
C THR A 135 -1.09 7.66 -4.02
N PHE A 136 -0.87 8.48 -5.04
CA PHE A 136 -1.40 8.28 -6.39
C PHE A 136 -0.25 7.94 -7.32
N ASN A 137 -0.41 6.91 -8.14
CA ASN A 137 0.52 6.58 -9.20
C ASN A 137 -0.23 6.60 -10.52
N VAL A 138 0.35 7.26 -11.52
CA VAL A 138 -0.28 7.51 -12.81
C VAL A 138 0.50 6.83 -13.92
N LEU A 139 -0.16 5.94 -14.66
CA LEU A 139 0.37 5.31 -15.84
C LEU A 139 -0.45 5.71 -17.07
N ASP A 140 0.25 6.00 -18.14
CA ASP A 140 -0.39 6.23 -19.44
C ASP A 140 -0.72 4.93 -20.19
N GLU A 141 -1.32 5.07 -21.36
CA GLU A 141 -1.67 3.94 -22.24
C GLU A 141 -0.46 3.17 -22.78
N ASN A 142 0.74 3.76 -22.74
CA ASN A 142 1.99 3.16 -23.22
C ASN A 142 2.79 2.45 -22.11
N ARG A 143 2.18 2.19 -20.94
CA ARG A 143 2.84 1.61 -19.76
C ARG A 143 3.98 2.47 -19.22
N ARG A 144 3.86 3.79 -19.31
CA ARG A 144 4.84 4.71 -18.72
C ARG A 144 4.32 5.23 -17.39
N PHE A 145 5.07 5.01 -16.33
CA PHE A 145 4.81 5.60 -15.02
C PHE A 145 5.26 7.05 -15.02
N LEU A 146 4.32 7.97 -15.07
CA LEU A 146 4.55 9.40 -15.21
C LEU A 146 4.86 10.10 -13.87
N GLY A 147 4.61 9.43 -12.75
CA GLY A 147 4.70 10.01 -11.41
C GLY A 147 3.37 9.96 -10.67
N GLY A 148 3.07 10.97 -9.86
CA GLY A 148 1.81 11.00 -9.13
C GLY A 148 1.81 11.98 -7.96
N LEU A 149 0.94 11.74 -6.97
CA LEU A 149 0.73 12.64 -5.83
C LEU A 149 0.91 11.88 -4.51
N ILE A 150 1.34 12.59 -3.49
CA ILE A 150 1.46 12.05 -2.13
C ILE A 150 0.80 13.03 -1.16
N LEU A 151 -0.16 12.51 -0.39
CA LEU A 151 -0.87 13.26 0.65
C LEU A 151 -0.67 12.57 2.01
N PRO A 152 -0.90 13.27 3.12
CA PRO A 152 -1.01 12.61 4.41
C PRO A 152 -2.15 11.58 4.38
N GLY A 153 -1.87 10.34 4.82
CA GLY A 153 -2.92 9.33 4.94
C GLY A 153 -3.94 9.69 6.02
N VAL A 154 -5.17 9.19 5.88
CA VAL A 154 -6.32 9.47 6.77
C VAL A 154 -5.95 9.33 8.26
N GLY A 155 -5.36 8.18 8.64
CA GLY A 155 -4.97 7.93 10.03
C GLY A 155 -3.79 8.80 10.48
N THR A 156 -2.92 9.22 9.57
CA THR A 156 -1.80 10.13 9.88
C THR A 156 -2.31 11.55 10.13
N ALA A 157 -3.19 12.05 9.26
CA ALA A 157 -3.82 13.36 9.41
C ALA A 157 -4.67 13.43 10.70
N HIS A 158 -5.44 12.38 10.99
CA HIS A 158 -6.24 12.28 12.22
C HIS A 158 -5.35 12.35 13.47
N ARG A 159 -4.29 11.53 13.54
CA ARG A 159 -3.36 11.58 14.69
C ARG A 159 -2.66 12.92 14.81
N ALA A 160 -2.30 13.57 13.71
CA ALA A 160 -1.66 14.88 13.74
C ALA A 160 -2.62 15.96 14.28
N LEU A 161 -3.90 15.90 13.92
CA LEU A 161 -4.93 16.80 14.43
C LEU A 161 -5.13 16.59 15.95
N LEU A 162 -5.31 15.35 16.41
CA LEU A 162 -5.49 15.02 17.81
C LEU A 162 -4.26 15.34 18.66
N GLY A 163 -3.06 15.15 18.13
CA GLY A 163 -1.79 15.40 18.82
C GLY A 163 -1.50 16.88 19.08
N LYS A 164 -2.13 17.78 18.32
CA LYS A 164 -1.96 19.24 18.47
C LYS A 164 -3.08 19.92 19.24
N THR A 165 -4.10 19.18 19.66
CA THR A 165 -5.30 19.74 20.32
C THR A 165 -5.57 19.02 21.62
N ALA A 166 -5.54 19.76 22.72
CA ALA A 166 -5.68 19.19 24.09
C ALA A 166 -7.11 18.70 24.41
N GLN A 167 -8.11 19.10 23.64
CA GLN A 167 -9.53 18.91 23.98
C GLN A 167 -10.32 18.04 22.98
N LEU A 168 -9.67 17.53 21.92
CA LEU A 168 -10.41 16.71 20.95
C LEU A 168 -10.60 15.28 21.47
N PRO A 169 -11.80 14.72 21.30
CA PRO A 169 -12.07 13.34 21.71
C PRO A 169 -11.24 12.34 20.92
N LYS A 170 -10.68 11.36 21.62
CA LYS A 170 -10.00 10.21 21.00
C LYS A 170 -11.06 9.17 20.68
N GLY A 171 -11.42 9.08 19.40
CA GLY A 171 -12.41 8.11 18.91
C GLY A 171 -11.92 7.43 17.64
N ASP A 172 -12.56 6.32 17.31
CA ASP A 172 -12.34 5.62 16.04
C ASP A 172 -12.89 6.45 14.87
N ILE A 173 -12.24 6.27 13.70
CA ILE A 173 -12.68 6.92 12.46
C ILE A 173 -13.76 6.06 11.81
N HIS A 174 -15.01 6.52 11.88
CA HIS A 174 -16.14 5.92 11.18
C HIS A 174 -17.02 7.02 10.59
N MET A 175 -17.76 6.68 9.55
CA MET A 175 -18.60 7.63 8.83
C MET A 175 -19.76 8.08 9.72
N PRO A 176 -19.95 9.40 9.92
CA PRO A 176 -21.12 9.91 10.60
C PRO A 176 -22.39 9.72 9.75
N ALA A 177 -23.57 9.71 10.42
CA ALA A 177 -24.86 9.55 9.75
C ALA A 177 -25.21 10.73 8.83
N HIS A 178 -24.65 11.90 9.10
CA HIS A 178 -24.90 13.14 8.36
C HIS A 178 -23.60 13.83 7.99
N THR A 179 -23.59 14.50 6.83
CA THR A 179 -22.43 15.31 6.38
C THR A 179 -22.12 16.45 7.35
N ILE A 180 -23.15 17.07 7.92
CA ILE A 180 -23.00 18.11 8.93
C ILE A 180 -22.99 17.44 10.28
N GLY A 181 -21.80 17.34 10.90
CA GLY A 181 -21.63 16.76 12.24
C GLY A 181 -22.30 17.62 13.30
N ALA A 182 -23.08 16.99 14.18
CA ALA A 182 -23.76 17.63 15.30
C ALA A 182 -22.92 17.78 16.58
N ASN A 183 -21.74 17.13 16.60
CA ASN A 183 -20.76 17.19 17.68
C ASN A 183 -19.34 17.13 17.13
N THR A 184 -18.36 17.45 18.00
CA THR A 184 -16.96 17.53 17.60
C THR A 184 -16.42 16.24 17.00
N GLN A 185 -16.82 15.07 17.52
CA GLN A 185 -16.38 13.78 17.00
C GLN A 185 -16.89 13.55 15.57
N GLU A 186 -18.18 13.83 15.31
CA GLU A 186 -18.74 13.72 13.96
C GLU A 186 -18.11 14.72 12.98
N CYS A 187 -17.84 15.95 13.44
CA CYS A 187 -17.16 16.95 12.62
C CYS A 187 -15.76 16.47 12.20
N ILE A 188 -15.00 15.87 13.13
CA ILE A 188 -13.65 15.34 12.84
C ILE A 188 -13.73 14.15 11.89
N THR A 189 -14.55 13.15 12.21
CA THR A 189 -14.62 11.92 11.41
C THR A 189 -15.20 12.18 10.03
N GLY A 190 -16.25 13.00 9.93
CA GLY A 190 -16.83 13.44 8.66
C GLY A 190 -15.81 14.22 7.81
N GLY A 191 -15.12 15.20 8.42
CA GLY A 191 -14.07 15.95 7.75
C GLY A 191 -12.92 15.06 7.26
N MET A 192 -12.51 14.06 8.05
CA MET A 192 -11.46 13.11 7.64
C MET A 192 -11.92 12.21 6.49
N LEU A 193 -13.11 11.63 6.54
CA LEU A 193 -13.55 10.67 5.53
C LEU A 193 -14.06 11.34 4.27
N LEU A 194 -15.01 12.27 4.39
CA LEU A 194 -15.56 13.00 3.23
C LEU A 194 -14.52 13.93 2.61
N GLY A 195 -13.70 14.60 3.44
CA GLY A 195 -12.63 15.45 2.93
C GLY A 195 -11.62 14.67 2.07
N ASN A 196 -11.24 13.44 2.48
CA ASN A 196 -10.40 12.57 1.65
C ASN A 196 -11.14 12.08 0.40
N ALA A 197 -12.41 11.67 0.49
CA ALA A 197 -13.20 11.26 -0.68
C ALA A 197 -13.29 12.38 -1.72
N CYS A 198 -13.67 13.59 -1.30
CA CYS A 198 -13.72 14.78 -2.18
C CYS A 198 -12.34 15.13 -2.78
N ALA A 199 -11.27 15.03 -1.98
CA ALA A 199 -9.92 15.25 -2.47
C ALA A 199 -9.54 14.21 -3.54
N ILE A 200 -9.84 12.93 -3.31
CA ILE A 200 -9.59 11.85 -4.27
C ILE A 200 -10.32 12.12 -5.59
N ASP A 201 -11.62 12.42 -5.54
CA ASP A 201 -12.40 12.74 -6.73
C ASP A 201 -11.86 13.95 -7.49
N GLY A 202 -11.49 15.01 -6.75
CA GLY A 202 -10.88 16.21 -7.31
C GLY A 202 -9.55 15.90 -8.02
N LEU A 203 -8.67 15.16 -7.36
CA LEU A 203 -7.35 14.80 -7.89
C LEU A 203 -7.47 13.87 -9.10
N ILE A 204 -8.36 12.90 -9.09
CA ILE A 204 -8.63 12.04 -10.27
C ILE A 204 -9.06 12.89 -11.46
N ARG A 205 -9.95 13.86 -11.25
CA ARG A 205 -10.38 14.77 -12.35
C ARG A 205 -9.21 15.57 -12.92
N HIS A 206 -8.35 16.12 -12.06
CA HIS A 206 -7.15 16.85 -12.51
C HIS A 206 -6.19 15.96 -13.28
N ILE A 207 -5.88 14.77 -12.77
CA ILE A 207 -5.00 13.79 -13.44
C ILE A 207 -5.57 13.40 -14.81
N GLN A 208 -6.87 13.07 -14.90
CA GLN A 208 -7.50 12.70 -16.16
C GLN A 208 -7.54 13.85 -17.16
N THR A 209 -7.66 15.10 -16.68
CA THR A 209 -7.57 16.29 -17.52
C THR A 209 -6.17 16.44 -18.11
N GLU A 210 -5.12 16.24 -17.31
CA GLU A 210 -3.73 16.29 -17.74
C GLU A 210 -3.37 15.14 -18.70
N LEU A 211 -3.89 13.93 -18.45
CA LEU A 211 -3.78 12.79 -19.36
C LEU A 211 -4.55 12.96 -20.67
N GLY A 212 -5.52 13.88 -20.71
CA GLY A 212 -6.41 14.09 -21.86
C GLY A 212 -7.42 12.97 -22.08
N GLN A 213 -7.54 12.01 -21.15
CA GLN A 213 -8.42 10.85 -21.28
C GLN A 213 -8.84 10.28 -19.91
N LYS A 214 -9.88 9.44 -19.93
CA LYS A 214 -10.31 8.69 -18.75
C LYS A 214 -9.30 7.58 -18.42
N ALA A 215 -9.04 7.38 -17.14
CA ALA A 215 -8.20 6.30 -16.64
C ALA A 215 -9.01 5.32 -15.79
N THR A 216 -8.61 4.06 -15.77
CA THR A 216 -9.06 3.09 -14.77
C THR A 216 -8.48 3.50 -13.42
N VAL A 217 -9.31 3.50 -12.37
CA VAL A 217 -8.84 3.87 -11.04
C VAL A 217 -8.97 2.68 -10.10
N VAL A 218 -7.87 2.34 -9.43
CA VAL A 218 -7.80 1.21 -8.48
C VAL A 218 -7.27 1.72 -7.15
N ALA A 219 -7.94 1.35 -6.07
CA ALA A 219 -7.55 1.74 -4.71
C ALA A 219 -7.20 0.51 -3.86
N THR A 220 -6.15 0.67 -3.06
CA THR A 220 -5.70 -0.30 -2.05
C THR A 220 -5.44 0.42 -0.72
N GLY A 221 -4.91 -0.32 0.26
CA GLY A 221 -4.55 0.24 1.56
C GLY A 221 -5.64 0.13 2.62
N GLY A 222 -5.23 0.37 3.87
CA GLY A 222 -6.07 0.11 5.03
C GLY A 222 -7.34 0.95 5.15
N TYR A 223 -7.37 2.12 4.52
CA TYR A 223 -8.54 3.01 4.51
C TYR A 223 -9.36 2.96 3.20
N ALA A 224 -8.96 2.14 2.22
CA ALA A 224 -9.67 2.07 0.94
C ALA A 224 -11.15 1.70 1.12
N THR A 225 -11.45 0.66 1.89
CA THR A 225 -12.83 0.22 2.14
C THR A 225 -13.67 1.21 2.95
N THR A 226 -13.01 2.15 3.66
CA THR A 226 -13.70 3.17 4.47
C THR A 226 -13.94 4.46 3.70
N VAL A 227 -13.02 4.87 2.84
CA VAL A 227 -13.08 6.15 2.11
C VAL A 227 -13.72 6.02 0.74
N ILE A 228 -13.30 5.03 -0.04
CA ILE A 228 -13.72 4.90 -1.46
C ILE A 228 -15.25 4.78 -1.66
N PRO A 229 -16.03 4.13 -0.77
CA PRO A 229 -17.49 4.12 -0.91
C PRO A 229 -18.16 5.50 -0.88
N HIS A 230 -17.44 6.54 -0.46
CA HIS A 230 -17.91 7.93 -0.40
C HIS A 230 -17.40 8.79 -1.56
N CYS A 231 -16.62 8.22 -2.48
CA CYS A 231 -16.23 8.89 -3.72
C CYS A 231 -17.34 8.82 -4.77
N GLU A 232 -17.43 9.85 -5.60
CA GLU A 232 -18.33 9.92 -6.75
C GLU A 232 -17.76 9.17 -7.96
N THR A 233 -16.42 9.13 -8.06
CA THR A 233 -15.71 8.44 -9.13
C THR A 233 -15.82 6.92 -8.94
N LYS A 234 -16.06 6.20 -10.04
CA LYS A 234 -15.98 4.74 -10.00
C LYS A 234 -14.53 4.28 -9.78
N ILE A 235 -14.26 3.69 -8.64
CA ILE A 235 -12.94 3.22 -8.21
C ILE A 235 -13.04 1.73 -7.85
N HIS A 236 -12.15 0.92 -8.40
CA HIS A 236 -12.01 -0.50 -8.02
C HIS A 236 -11.24 -0.60 -6.71
N ILE A 237 -11.77 -1.35 -5.74
CA ILE A 237 -11.03 -1.65 -4.49
C ILE A 237 -10.36 -3.00 -4.65
N ASP A 238 -9.03 -3.02 -4.56
CA ASP A 238 -8.21 -4.24 -4.54
C ASP A 238 -7.28 -4.21 -3.33
N GLN A 239 -7.62 -4.97 -2.30
CA GLN A 239 -6.86 -5.02 -1.05
C GLN A 239 -5.54 -5.79 -1.15
N ASN A 240 -5.29 -6.43 -2.29
CA ASN A 240 -4.14 -7.29 -2.57
C ASN A 240 -3.36 -6.80 -3.81
N LEU A 241 -3.36 -5.49 -4.00
CA LEU A 241 -2.66 -4.86 -5.10
C LEU A 241 -1.15 -5.00 -4.94
#